data_92499f3e7e3d092f0480f67590b3b4f4
#
_entry.id   92499f3e7e3d092f0480f67590b3b4f4
#
_cell.length_a   1.000
_cell.length_b   1.000
_cell.length_c   1.000
_cell.angle_alpha   90.00
_cell.angle_beta   90.00
_cell.angle_gamma   90.00
#
_symmetry.space_group_name_H-M   'P 1'
#
loop_
_entity.id
_entity.type
_entity.pdbx_description
1 polymer ?
#
loop_
_entity_poly.entity_id
_entity_poly.type
_entity_poly.pdbx_seq_one_letter_code
_entity_poly.pdbx_strand_id
1 'polypeptide(L)'
;MKYSIPSLVSALALLAAPAFAAEPTATPAQQEKHFEAQVKVTAKIDYLLFLPQGYEQSKQSWPLMLFLHGAGESGTDLAKVKVHGPPKIVESKPDFPFILVSPQSSGRGWNSDTLNALLDDIIRKYRVDKSRIYLTGLSMGGYGTWSLAAAHPERFAAIVPICGGGNPADAKKLVGLPIWVFHGVKDPTVPVERSREMVQAIKAAGGNVKFTEYPEAGHDCWTETYDNPELYKWLLAQKR
;
A
#
# COMPACT_ATOMS: atom_id res chain seq x y z
N MET A 1 -49.79 -35.06 -97.71
CA MET A 1 -50.68 -34.29 -96.81
C MET A 1 -49.97 -34.12 -95.47
N LYS A 2 -49.48 -32.90 -95.26
CA LYS A 2 -48.77 -32.58 -93.98
C LYS A 2 -49.48 -31.37 -93.35
N TYR A 3 -50.04 -31.57 -92.21
CA TYR A 3 -50.68 -30.53 -91.45
C TYR A 3 -49.65 -29.91 -90.46
N SER A 4 -49.44 -28.62 -90.53
CA SER A 4 -48.65 -27.84 -89.60
C SER A 4 -49.55 -27.35 -88.47
N ILE A 5 -49.12 -27.52 -87.25
CA ILE A 5 -49.77 -26.96 -86.05
C ILE A 5 -48.97 -25.76 -85.62
N PRO A 6 -49.52 -24.62 -85.29
CA PRO A 6 -48.79 -23.48 -84.78
C PRO A 6 -48.57 -23.62 -83.24
N SER A 7 -47.34 -23.34 -82.83
CA SER A 7 -46.95 -23.29 -81.46
C SER A 7 -47.35 -21.98 -80.79
N LEU A 8 -48.09 -22.08 -79.70
CA LEU A 8 -48.35 -20.94 -78.80
C LEU A 8 -47.14 -20.76 -77.86
N VAL A 9 -46.52 -19.60 -77.94
CA VAL A 9 -45.50 -19.21 -76.99
C VAL A 9 -46.14 -18.44 -75.83
N SER A 10 -46.29 -19.03 -74.69
CA SER A 10 -46.71 -18.35 -73.48
C SER A 10 -45.53 -17.62 -72.84
N ALA A 11 -45.58 -16.30 -72.80
CA ALA A 11 -44.64 -15.47 -72.11
C ALA A 11 -44.92 -15.52 -70.53
N LEU A 12 -44.05 -16.11 -69.79
CA LEU A 12 -44.12 -16.09 -68.34
C LEU A 12 -43.38 -14.84 -67.84
N ALA A 13 -44.14 -13.86 -67.36
CA ALA A 13 -43.57 -12.69 -66.68
C ALA A 13 -43.07 -13.05 -65.26
N LEU A 14 -41.75 -13.07 -65.05
CA LEU A 14 -41.16 -13.17 -63.72
C LEU A 14 -41.29 -11.82 -63.03
N LEU A 15 -42.13 -11.77 -61.99
CA LEU A 15 -42.14 -10.67 -61.03
C LEU A 15 -40.95 -10.85 -60.09
N ALA A 16 -39.92 -10.01 -60.26
CA ALA A 16 -38.83 -9.93 -59.31
C ALA A 16 -39.30 -9.24 -58.02
N ALA A 17 -39.33 -9.99 -56.92
CA ALA A 17 -39.56 -9.41 -55.60
C ALA A 17 -38.37 -8.55 -55.18
N PRO A 18 -38.58 -7.39 -54.55
CA PRO A 18 -37.47 -6.54 -54.06
C PRO A 18 -36.74 -7.30 -52.94
N ALA A 19 -35.43 -7.52 -53.13
CA ALA A 19 -34.57 -8.00 -52.09
C ALA A 19 -34.46 -6.90 -50.98
N PHE A 20 -35.07 -7.15 -49.83
CA PHE A 20 -34.76 -6.36 -48.63
C PHE A 20 -33.31 -6.56 -48.30
N ALA A 21 -32.50 -5.53 -48.54
CA ALA A 21 -31.15 -5.47 -48.02
C ALA A 21 -31.24 -5.47 -46.49
N ALA A 22 -30.68 -6.50 -45.86
CA ALA A 22 -30.54 -6.52 -44.40
C ALA A 22 -29.71 -5.31 -43.99
N GLU A 23 -30.26 -4.46 -43.10
CA GLU A 23 -29.51 -3.38 -42.51
C GLU A 23 -28.23 -3.94 -41.83
N PRO A 24 -27.09 -3.27 -41.97
CA PRO A 24 -25.87 -3.72 -41.26
C PRO A 24 -26.14 -3.63 -39.77
N THR A 25 -26.11 -4.77 -39.08
CA THR A 25 -26.16 -4.82 -37.61
C THR A 25 -24.97 -4.01 -37.09
N ALA A 26 -25.27 -2.88 -36.44
CA ALA A 26 -24.26 -1.99 -35.88
C ALA A 26 -23.35 -2.81 -34.97
N THR A 27 -22.07 -2.90 -35.29
CA THR A 27 -21.07 -3.52 -34.43
C THR A 27 -21.01 -2.74 -33.13
N PRO A 28 -21.06 -3.34 -31.94
CA PRO A 28 -20.95 -2.62 -30.69
C PRO A 28 -19.70 -1.71 -30.70
N ALA A 29 -19.86 -0.43 -30.37
CA ALA A 29 -18.79 0.56 -30.43
C ALA A 29 -17.64 0.27 -29.44
N GLN A 30 -17.92 -0.54 -28.39
CA GLN A 30 -16.94 -0.94 -27.36
C GLN A 30 -16.99 -2.44 -27.16
N GLN A 31 -15.82 -3.02 -26.94
CA GLN A 31 -15.65 -4.44 -26.63
C GLN A 31 -14.79 -4.59 -25.40
N GLU A 32 -15.20 -5.48 -24.48
CA GLU A 32 -14.36 -5.88 -23.36
C GLU A 32 -13.17 -6.68 -23.88
N LYS A 33 -11.97 -6.31 -23.46
CA LYS A 33 -10.72 -6.98 -23.78
C LYS A 33 -9.90 -7.16 -22.52
N HIS A 34 -9.25 -8.30 -22.39
CA HIS A 34 -8.27 -8.56 -21.34
C HIS A 34 -6.86 -8.35 -21.90
N PHE A 35 -6.01 -7.74 -21.09
CA PHE A 35 -4.58 -7.60 -21.37
C PHE A 35 -3.78 -8.09 -20.16
N GLU A 36 -2.82 -8.97 -20.40
CA GLU A 36 -1.88 -9.45 -19.39
C GLU A 36 -0.47 -9.39 -19.95
N ALA A 37 0.45 -8.83 -19.17
CA ALA A 37 1.87 -8.79 -19.50
C ALA A 37 2.73 -8.75 -18.23
N GLN A 38 3.89 -9.39 -18.25
CA GLN A 38 4.91 -9.21 -17.24
C GLN A 38 5.77 -7.98 -17.58
N VAL A 39 5.84 -7.02 -16.65
CA VAL A 39 6.62 -5.79 -16.85
C VAL A 39 7.75 -5.76 -15.82
N LYS A 40 8.98 -5.53 -16.30
CA LYS A 40 10.12 -5.25 -15.40
C LYS A 40 10.18 -3.75 -15.13
N VAL A 41 10.03 -3.37 -13.87
CA VAL A 41 10.11 -1.97 -13.44
C VAL A 41 11.37 -1.79 -12.59
N THR A 42 12.11 -0.70 -12.83
CA THR A 42 13.22 -0.30 -11.96
C THR A 42 12.67 0.50 -10.79
N ALA A 43 12.76 -0.04 -9.57
CA ALA A 43 12.43 0.70 -8.36
C ALA A 43 13.53 1.72 -8.04
N LYS A 44 13.14 2.98 -7.79
CA LYS A 44 14.03 4.07 -7.36
C LYS A 44 13.35 4.83 -6.24
N ILE A 45 14.07 5.04 -5.13
CA ILE A 45 13.59 5.83 -4.01
C ILE A 45 14.79 6.36 -3.23
N ASP A 46 14.78 7.63 -2.90
CA ASP A 46 15.77 8.23 -2.01
C ASP A 46 15.33 8.02 -0.55
N TYR A 47 16.27 7.86 0.36
CA TYR A 47 15.97 7.61 1.77
C TYR A 47 17.05 8.15 2.70
N LEU A 48 16.64 8.48 3.93
CA LEU A 48 17.55 8.71 5.05
C LEU A 48 17.86 7.37 5.73
N LEU A 49 19.11 7.18 6.11
CA LEU A 49 19.58 6.06 6.89
C LEU A 49 20.19 6.57 8.20
N PHE A 50 19.75 6.01 9.31
CA PHE A 50 20.40 6.17 10.61
C PHE A 50 20.88 4.81 11.09
N LEU A 51 22.12 4.76 11.57
CA LEU A 51 22.73 3.60 12.24
C LEU A 51 22.90 3.93 13.73
N PRO A 52 22.45 3.03 14.64
CA PRO A 52 22.50 3.30 16.06
C PRO A 52 23.94 3.44 16.58
N GLN A 53 24.10 4.19 17.65
CA GLN A 53 25.39 4.31 18.34
C GLN A 53 25.96 2.92 18.66
N GLY A 54 27.24 2.70 18.36
CA GLY A 54 27.89 1.41 18.54
C GLY A 54 27.70 0.42 17.37
N TYR A 55 27.00 0.80 16.30
CA TYR A 55 26.82 -0.08 15.16
C TYR A 55 28.14 -0.54 14.55
N GLU A 56 29.09 0.38 14.30
CA GLU A 56 30.37 0.05 13.65
C GLU A 56 31.28 -0.78 14.56
N GLN A 57 31.21 -0.59 15.88
CA GLN A 57 32.03 -1.29 16.88
C GLN A 57 31.48 -2.68 17.23
N SER A 58 30.25 -2.98 16.86
CA SER A 58 29.57 -4.24 17.16
C SER A 58 29.40 -5.12 15.92
N LYS A 59 29.49 -6.43 16.10
CA LYS A 59 29.13 -7.43 15.06
C LYS A 59 27.70 -7.93 15.20
N GLN A 60 26.93 -7.43 16.18
CA GLN A 60 25.55 -7.86 16.40
C GLN A 60 24.63 -7.41 15.26
N SER A 61 23.53 -8.13 15.05
CA SER A 61 22.43 -7.71 14.21
C SER A 61 21.48 -6.81 15.00
N TRP A 62 20.96 -5.78 14.34
CA TRP A 62 20.15 -4.73 14.95
C TRP A 62 18.70 -4.79 14.47
N PRO A 63 17.74 -4.40 15.31
CA PRO A 63 16.36 -4.20 14.87
C PRO A 63 16.29 -3.14 13.75
N LEU A 64 15.41 -3.34 12.79
CA LEU A 64 15.16 -2.38 11.70
C LEU A 64 13.79 -1.72 11.88
N MET A 65 13.73 -0.41 11.74
CA MET A 65 12.50 0.35 11.66
C MET A 65 12.41 1.02 10.28
N LEU A 66 11.36 0.70 9.52
CA LEU A 66 10.98 1.41 8.30
C LEU A 66 9.92 2.43 8.67
N PHE A 67 10.21 3.72 8.43
CA PHE A 67 9.30 4.82 8.69
C PHE A 67 8.78 5.43 7.41
N LEU A 68 7.46 5.61 7.31
CA LEU A 68 6.77 6.21 6.17
C LEU A 68 6.17 7.55 6.58
N HIS A 69 6.64 8.64 5.94
CA HIS A 69 6.19 9.99 6.21
C HIS A 69 4.77 10.29 5.67
N GLY A 70 4.21 11.41 6.05
CA GLY A 70 2.93 11.94 5.57
C GLY A 70 3.02 12.65 4.22
N ALA A 71 1.90 13.16 3.73
CA ALA A 71 1.85 13.82 2.42
C ALA A 71 2.67 15.12 2.35
N GLY A 72 2.84 15.81 3.49
CA GLY A 72 3.57 17.09 3.58
C GLY A 72 5.07 16.97 3.27
N GLU A 73 5.66 15.79 3.54
CA GLU A 73 7.09 15.53 3.38
C GLU A 73 7.43 14.93 2.00
N SER A 74 6.43 14.77 1.10
CA SER A 74 6.63 14.29 -0.26
C SER A 74 7.50 15.25 -1.08
N GLY A 75 8.24 14.69 -2.03
CA GLY A 75 9.07 15.45 -2.96
C GLY A 75 10.45 14.83 -3.17
N THR A 76 11.45 15.69 -3.39
CA THR A 76 12.84 15.31 -3.69
C THR A 76 13.85 15.93 -2.72
N ASP A 77 13.36 16.55 -1.65
CA ASP A 77 14.17 17.15 -0.59
C ASP A 77 14.08 16.31 0.68
N LEU A 78 15.08 15.47 0.89
CA LEU A 78 15.14 14.55 2.04
C LEU A 78 15.14 15.26 3.40
N ALA A 79 15.50 16.55 3.46
CA ALA A 79 15.43 17.30 4.71
C ALA A 79 13.99 17.37 5.27
N LYS A 80 12.98 17.36 4.39
CA LYS A 80 11.57 17.34 4.80
C LYS A 80 11.20 16.11 5.60
N VAL A 81 11.83 14.96 5.32
CA VAL A 81 11.54 13.70 6.03
C VAL A 81 11.91 13.79 7.52
N LYS A 82 12.81 14.71 7.90
CA LYS A 82 13.24 14.94 9.29
C LYS A 82 12.28 15.76 10.14
N VAL A 83 11.15 16.22 9.59
CA VAL A 83 10.22 17.13 10.30
C VAL A 83 9.42 16.41 11.39
N HIS A 84 9.09 15.15 11.19
CA HIS A 84 8.24 14.36 12.10
C HIS A 84 8.81 12.99 12.43
N GLY A 85 8.36 12.42 13.55
CA GLY A 85 8.55 11.03 13.94
C GLY A 85 10.00 10.59 14.15
N PRO A 86 10.32 9.31 13.96
CA PRO A 86 11.64 8.75 14.22
C PRO A 86 12.81 9.48 13.55
N PRO A 87 12.74 9.91 12.26
CA PRO A 87 13.86 10.65 11.66
C PRO A 87 14.13 12.02 12.31
N LYS A 88 13.13 12.67 12.91
CA LYS A 88 13.33 13.86 13.76
C LYS A 88 14.01 13.50 15.07
N ILE A 89 13.57 12.41 15.70
CA ILE A 89 14.05 11.99 17.02
C ILE A 89 15.54 11.67 16.99
N VAL A 90 16.01 10.96 15.96
CA VAL A 90 17.42 10.54 15.88
C VAL A 90 18.42 11.68 15.65
N GLU A 91 17.96 12.88 15.25
CA GLU A 91 18.81 14.06 15.17
C GLU A 91 19.38 14.48 16.55
N SER A 92 18.70 14.10 17.64
CA SER A 92 19.11 14.38 19.02
C SER A 92 19.31 13.16 19.91
N LYS A 93 18.96 11.95 19.43
CA LYS A 93 19.05 10.69 20.18
C LYS A 93 19.88 9.64 19.43
N PRO A 94 21.22 9.73 19.50
CA PRO A 94 22.12 8.80 18.80
C PRO A 94 22.05 7.37 19.33
N ASP A 95 21.52 7.16 20.54
CA ASP A 95 21.28 5.88 21.19
C ASP A 95 19.95 5.19 20.81
N PHE A 96 19.25 5.74 19.80
CA PHE A 96 18.01 5.13 19.29
C PHE A 96 18.29 3.70 18.81
N PRO A 97 17.61 2.66 19.35
CA PRO A 97 18.08 1.27 19.27
C PRO A 97 17.74 0.54 17.97
N PHE A 98 17.50 1.25 16.90
CA PHE A 98 17.10 0.70 15.59
C PHE A 98 18.00 1.21 14.47
N ILE A 99 18.29 0.36 13.47
CA ILE A 99 18.59 0.86 12.14
C ILE A 99 17.30 1.53 11.67
N LEU A 100 17.35 2.83 11.34
CA LEU A 100 16.18 3.54 10.87
C LEU A 100 16.33 3.84 9.37
N VAL A 101 15.33 3.45 8.60
CA VAL A 101 15.22 3.72 7.16
C VAL A 101 13.97 4.56 6.92
N SER A 102 14.16 5.76 6.39
CA SER A 102 13.10 6.72 6.15
C SER A 102 13.12 7.17 4.69
N PRO A 103 12.46 6.42 3.79
CA PRO A 103 12.38 6.78 2.37
C PRO A 103 11.54 8.04 2.17
N GLN A 104 11.76 8.73 1.03
CA GLN A 104 10.92 9.83 0.60
C GLN A 104 10.10 9.45 -0.63
N SER A 105 8.77 9.54 -0.51
CA SER A 105 7.88 9.44 -1.66
C SER A 105 7.95 10.72 -2.48
N SER A 106 8.17 10.61 -3.79
CA SER A 106 8.16 11.76 -4.70
C SER A 106 6.74 12.21 -5.07
N GLY A 107 5.70 11.43 -4.73
CA GLY A 107 4.31 11.67 -5.07
C GLY A 107 3.35 11.49 -3.90
N ARG A 108 2.08 11.33 -4.22
CA ARG A 108 1.03 11.04 -3.22
C ARG A 108 0.83 9.54 -3.11
N GLY A 109 1.41 8.93 -2.09
CA GLY A 109 1.23 7.51 -1.79
C GLY A 109 2.54 6.74 -1.72
N TRP A 110 2.43 5.47 -1.37
CA TRP A 110 3.53 4.55 -1.19
C TRP A 110 3.33 3.33 -2.10
N ASN A 111 4.39 2.93 -2.79
CA ASN A 111 4.38 1.72 -3.62
C ASN A 111 5.01 0.56 -2.82
N SER A 112 4.21 -0.46 -2.51
CA SER A 112 4.62 -1.59 -1.67
C SER A 112 5.77 -2.40 -2.28
N ASP A 113 5.80 -2.57 -3.60
CA ASP A 113 6.88 -3.33 -4.28
C ASP A 113 8.21 -2.57 -4.19
N THR A 114 8.18 -1.24 -4.37
CA THR A 114 9.38 -0.39 -4.22
C THR A 114 9.90 -0.44 -2.78
N LEU A 115 9.03 -0.35 -1.78
CA LEU A 115 9.40 -0.43 -0.37
C LEU A 115 9.93 -1.82 0.00
N ASN A 116 9.33 -2.88 -0.53
CA ASN A 116 9.82 -4.24 -0.31
C ASN A 116 11.21 -4.46 -0.93
N ALA A 117 11.44 -3.94 -2.15
CA ALA A 117 12.75 -3.98 -2.78
C ALA A 117 13.81 -3.18 -1.99
N LEU A 118 13.43 -2.02 -1.44
CA LEU A 118 14.29 -1.25 -0.53
C LEU A 118 14.64 -2.05 0.73
N LEU A 119 13.67 -2.72 1.36
CA LEU A 119 13.94 -3.60 2.50
C LEU A 119 14.94 -4.71 2.18
N ASP A 120 14.83 -5.34 1.01
CA ASP A 120 15.78 -6.37 0.57
C ASP A 120 17.19 -5.82 0.41
N ASP A 121 17.32 -4.62 -0.15
CA ASP A 121 18.61 -3.94 -0.30
C ASP A 121 19.23 -3.60 1.06
N ILE A 122 18.45 -3.07 2.00
CA ILE A 122 18.88 -2.75 3.36
C ILE A 122 19.32 -4.02 4.11
N ILE A 123 18.53 -5.09 4.05
CA ILE A 123 18.86 -6.37 4.71
C ILE A 123 20.14 -6.98 4.14
N ARG A 124 20.44 -6.77 2.87
CA ARG A 124 21.66 -7.25 2.23
C ARG A 124 22.90 -6.44 2.64
N LYS A 125 22.75 -5.13 2.83
CA LYS A 125 23.85 -4.20 3.07
C LYS A 125 24.21 -4.01 4.54
N TYR A 126 23.23 -4.18 5.44
CA TYR A 126 23.36 -3.85 6.85
C TYR A 126 23.09 -5.06 7.74
N ARG A 127 23.62 -5.05 8.95
CA ARG A 127 23.45 -6.11 9.96
C ARG A 127 22.06 -6.04 10.60
N VAL A 128 21.04 -6.37 9.84
CA VAL A 128 19.64 -6.39 10.27
C VAL A 128 19.30 -7.70 10.97
N ASP A 129 18.68 -7.63 12.14
CA ASP A 129 17.99 -8.76 12.75
C ASP A 129 16.65 -8.97 12.01
N LYS A 130 16.63 -9.98 11.13
CA LYS A 130 15.47 -10.29 10.28
C LYS A 130 14.24 -10.71 11.08
N SER A 131 14.40 -11.08 12.35
CA SER A 131 13.27 -11.38 13.25
C SER A 131 12.67 -10.13 13.89
N ARG A 132 13.30 -8.95 13.75
CA ARG A 132 12.90 -7.69 14.37
C ARG A 132 12.88 -6.54 13.35
N ILE A 133 12.02 -6.69 12.35
CA ILE A 133 11.74 -5.65 11.34
C ILE A 133 10.39 -5.05 11.67
N TYR A 134 10.34 -3.74 11.86
CA TYR A 134 9.15 -2.99 12.22
C TYR A 134 8.80 -1.98 11.16
N LEU A 135 7.50 -1.74 10.98
CA LEU A 135 6.99 -0.77 10.03
C LEU A 135 6.07 0.22 10.75
N THR A 136 6.29 1.50 10.52
CA THR A 136 5.45 2.56 11.07
C THR A 136 5.32 3.71 10.09
N GLY A 137 4.26 4.50 10.22
CA GLY A 137 4.06 5.68 9.41
C GLY A 137 2.86 6.48 9.84
N LEU A 138 2.85 7.75 9.47
CA LEU A 138 1.81 8.70 9.84
C LEU A 138 1.00 9.18 8.63
N SER A 139 -0.29 9.41 8.78
CA SER A 139 -1.18 9.95 7.74
C SER A 139 -1.07 9.13 6.44
N MET A 140 -0.60 9.70 5.34
CA MET A 140 -0.28 8.98 4.10
C MET A 140 0.64 7.78 4.38
N GLY A 141 1.61 7.90 5.27
CA GLY A 141 2.47 6.80 5.73
C GLY A 141 1.73 5.77 6.57
N GLY A 142 0.68 6.17 7.30
CA GLY A 142 -0.23 5.25 7.98
C GLY A 142 -0.98 4.35 6.99
N TYR A 143 -1.47 4.92 5.89
CA TYR A 143 -2.03 4.14 4.77
C TYR A 143 -0.98 3.22 4.13
N GLY A 144 0.25 3.74 3.91
CA GLY A 144 1.37 2.95 3.40
C GLY A 144 1.74 1.79 4.32
N THR A 145 1.67 1.99 5.64
CA THR A 145 1.91 0.96 6.64
C THR A 145 0.90 -0.18 6.51
N TRP A 146 -0.39 0.11 6.40
CA TRP A 146 -1.41 -0.90 6.16
C TRP A 146 -1.22 -1.63 4.83
N SER A 147 -0.97 -0.89 3.75
CA SER A 147 -0.83 -1.45 2.41
C SER A 147 0.39 -2.37 2.31
N LEU A 148 1.56 -1.92 2.79
CA LEU A 148 2.79 -2.71 2.73
C LEU A 148 2.70 -3.96 3.62
N ALA A 149 2.13 -3.83 4.82
CA ALA A 149 1.93 -4.97 5.70
C ALA A 149 0.95 -6.00 5.12
N ALA A 150 -0.12 -5.56 4.45
CA ALA A 150 -1.07 -6.46 3.80
C ALA A 150 -0.49 -7.17 2.57
N ALA A 151 0.48 -6.52 1.87
CA ALA A 151 1.18 -7.13 0.75
C ALA A 151 2.25 -8.14 1.21
N HIS A 152 2.93 -7.88 2.34
CA HIS A 152 4.08 -8.65 2.83
C HIS A 152 4.04 -8.83 4.35
N PRO A 153 2.98 -9.44 4.91
CA PRO A 153 2.83 -9.56 6.38
C PRO A 153 3.97 -10.35 7.04
N GLU A 154 4.54 -11.29 6.31
CA GLU A 154 5.66 -12.13 6.76
C GLU A 154 6.97 -11.37 6.95
N ARG A 155 7.07 -10.13 6.50
CA ARG A 155 8.29 -9.32 6.64
C ARG A 155 8.43 -8.70 8.04
N PHE A 156 7.32 -8.45 8.72
CA PHE A 156 7.28 -7.58 9.89
C PHE A 156 7.06 -8.35 11.20
N ALA A 157 7.81 -8.00 12.22
CA ALA A 157 7.59 -8.44 13.58
C ALA A 157 6.45 -7.68 14.26
N ALA A 158 6.25 -6.42 13.89
CA ALA A 158 5.12 -5.59 14.30
C ALA A 158 4.94 -4.39 13.36
N ILE A 159 3.73 -3.81 13.36
CA ILE A 159 3.43 -2.57 12.64
C ILE A 159 2.73 -1.55 13.53
N VAL A 160 2.97 -0.27 13.22
CA VAL A 160 2.37 0.87 13.93
C VAL A 160 1.83 1.89 12.93
N PRO A 161 0.61 1.71 12.41
CA PRO A 161 -0.04 2.70 11.58
C PRO A 161 -0.64 3.82 12.45
N ILE A 162 -0.36 5.09 12.10
CA ILE A 162 -0.81 6.26 12.84
C ILE A 162 -1.66 7.15 11.92
N CYS A 163 -2.84 7.57 12.39
CA CYS A 163 -3.84 8.42 11.69
C CYS A 163 -3.99 8.11 10.20
N GLY A 164 -4.12 6.82 9.88
CA GLY A 164 -4.30 6.31 8.54
C GLY A 164 -5.42 5.29 8.47
N GLY A 165 -5.65 4.76 7.27
CA GLY A 165 -6.63 3.70 7.02
C GLY A 165 -6.05 2.63 6.11
N GLY A 166 -6.74 1.50 6.01
CA GLY A 166 -6.41 0.39 5.13
C GLY A 166 -7.64 -0.12 4.39
N ASN A 167 -7.47 -1.23 3.69
CA ASN A 167 -8.58 -1.95 3.09
C ASN A 167 -9.04 -3.06 4.06
N PRO A 168 -10.27 -3.00 4.63
CA PRO A 168 -10.77 -4.03 5.55
C PRO A 168 -10.80 -5.45 4.95
N ALA A 169 -10.87 -5.58 3.62
CA ALA A 169 -10.81 -6.88 2.95
C ALA A 169 -9.46 -7.60 3.15
N ASP A 170 -8.39 -6.86 3.45
CA ASP A 170 -7.06 -7.41 3.72
C ASP A 170 -6.87 -7.89 5.16
N ALA A 171 -7.86 -7.72 6.04
CA ALA A 171 -7.77 -8.03 7.47
C ALA A 171 -7.28 -9.46 7.75
N LYS A 172 -7.75 -10.44 6.97
CA LYS A 172 -7.34 -11.86 7.12
C LYS A 172 -5.84 -12.08 6.91
N LYS A 173 -5.18 -11.25 6.07
CA LYS A 173 -3.73 -11.34 5.81
C LYS A 173 -2.91 -10.86 7.00
N LEU A 174 -3.51 -10.07 7.89
CA LEU A 174 -2.87 -9.42 9.02
C LEU A 174 -3.10 -10.17 10.35
N VAL A 175 -3.88 -11.26 10.33
CA VAL A 175 -4.09 -12.10 11.51
C VAL A 175 -2.75 -12.71 11.94
N GLY A 176 -2.41 -12.54 13.24
CA GLY A 176 -1.15 -13.02 13.80
C GLY A 176 0.00 -12.00 13.76
N LEU A 177 -0.13 -10.92 12.99
CA LEU A 177 0.82 -9.81 13.03
C LEU A 177 0.53 -8.91 14.24
N PRO A 178 1.50 -8.62 15.13
CA PRO A 178 1.35 -7.63 16.19
C PRO A 178 1.11 -6.23 15.61
N ILE A 179 0.00 -5.60 15.99
CA ILE A 179 -0.42 -4.30 15.48
C ILE A 179 -0.79 -3.38 16.63
N TRP A 180 -0.23 -2.17 16.62
CA TRP A 180 -0.66 -1.10 17.53
C TRP A 180 -1.03 0.14 16.73
N VAL A 181 -2.32 0.44 16.67
CA VAL A 181 -2.90 1.56 15.92
C VAL A 181 -3.02 2.77 16.83
N PHE A 182 -2.78 3.97 16.29
CA PHE A 182 -3.00 5.23 16.98
C PHE A 182 -3.78 6.20 16.11
N HIS A 183 -4.71 6.97 16.73
CA HIS A 183 -5.49 7.99 16.00
C HIS A 183 -6.03 9.06 16.94
N GLY A 184 -6.07 10.31 16.46
CA GLY A 184 -6.76 11.41 17.14
C GLY A 184 -8.25 11.37 16.86
N VAL A 185 -9.09 11.42 17.92
CA VAL A 185 -10.55 11.35 17.76
C VAL A 185 -11.11 12.58 17.04
N LYS A 186 -10.47 13.74 17.21
CA LYS A 186 -10.86 15.01 16.57
C LYS A 186 -10.14 15.28 15.25
N ASP A 187 -9.62 14.24 14.58
CA ASP A 187 -8.90 14.38 13.32
C ASP A 187 -9.83 14.86 12.18
N PRO A 188 -9.64 16.08 11.65
CA PRO A 188 -10.47 16.64 10.59
C PRO A 188 -9.98 16.24 9.18
N THR A 189 -8.80 15.62 9.07
CA THR A 189 -8.14 15.30 7.80
C THR A 189 -8.36 13.85 7.41
N VAL A 190 -8.13 12.94 8.37
CA VAL A 190 -8.42 11.51 8.23
C VAL A 190 -9.36 11.12 9.37
N PRO A 191 -10.64 10.88 9.09
CA PRO A 191 -11.58 10.47 10.12
C PRO A 191 -11.10 9.23 10.88
N VAL A 192 -11.24 9.25 12.22
CA VAL A 192 -10.82 8.14 13.10
C VAL A 192 -11.47 6.80 12.72
N GLU A 193 -12.63 6.86 12.08
CA GLU A 193 -13.36 5.72 11.53
C GLU A 193 -12.50 4.86 10.60
N ARG A 194 -11.55 5.46 9.87
CA ARG A 194 -10.63 4.71 9.00
C ARG A 194 -9.74 3.72 9.76
N SER A 195 -9.31 4.11 10.96
CA SER A 195 -8.60 3.19 11.86
C SER A 195 -9.55 2.19 12.52
N ARG A 196 -10.74 2.66 12.96
CA ARG A 196 -11.77 1.81 13.60
C ARG A 196 -12.20 0.68 12.68
N GLU A 197 -12.45 0.96 11.39
CA GLU A 197 -12.81 -0.03 10.37
C GLU A 197 -11.76 -1.15 10.28
N MET A 198 -10.47 -0.79 10.20
CA MET A 198 -9.38 -1.77 10.16
C MET A 198 -9.28 -2.60 11.43
N VAL A 199 -9.37 -1.95 12.60
CA VAL A 199 -9.34 -2.63 13.91
C VAL A 199 -10.50 -3.62 14.04
N GLN A 200 -11.71 -3.22 13.67
CA GLN A 200 -12.89 -4.08 13.69
C GLN A 200 -12.76 -5.25 12.73
N ALA A 201 -12.31 -5.01 11.51
CA ALA A 201 -12.12 -6.05 10.50
C ALA A 201 -11.10 -7.11 10.95
N ILE A 202 -9.97 -6.68 11.54
CA ILE A 202 -8.94 -7.61 12.03
C ILE A 202 -9.47 -8.41 13.21
N LYS A 203 -10.16 -7.79 14.16
CA LYS A 203 -10.80 -8.49 15.29
C LYS A 203 -11.85 -9.49 14.81
N ALA A 204 -12.68 -9.10 13.84
CA ALA A 204 -13.67 -10.00 13.24
C ALA A 204 -13.03 -11.19 12.50
N ALA A 205 -11.82 -11.02 11.95
CA ALA A 205 -11.03 -12.08 11.35
C ALA A 205 -10.30 -12.98 12.36
N GLY A 206 -10.42 -12.72 13.68
CA GLY A 206 -9.75 -13.47 14.75
C GLY A 206 -8.37 -12.94 15.13
N GLY A 207 -7.96 -11.79 14.61
CA GLY A 207 -6.70 -11.14 14.96
C GLY A 207 -6.78 -10.31 16.24
N ASN A 208 -5.61 -10.00 16.81
CA ASN A 208 -5.47 -9.15 17.99
C ASN A 208 -4.80 -7.82 17.59
N VAL A 209 -5.48 -6.70 17.89
CA VAL A 209 -5.02 -5.35 17.57
C VAL A 209 -5.12 -4.48 18.82
N LYS A 210 -4.01 -3.85 19.19
CA LYS A 210 -4.00 -2.78 20.18
C LYS A 210 -4.36 -1.47 19.48
N PHE A 211 -5.29 -0.70 20.05
CA PHE A 211 -5.73 0.57 19.50
C PHE A 211 -5.75 1.63 20.60
N THR A 212 -5.06 2.73 20.36
CA THR A 212 -5.06 3.91 21.21
C THR A 212 -5.70 5.07 20.45
N GLU A 213 -6.80 5.55 20.97
CA GLU A 213 -7.45 6.78 20.53
C GLU A 213 -7.04 7.90 21.46
N TYR A 214 -6.67 9.05 20.90
CA TYR A 214 -6.40 10.27 21.65
C TYR A 214 -7.63 11.17 21.58
N PRO A 215 -8.42 11.30 22.67
CA PRO A 215 -9.73 11.96 22.62
C PRO A 215 -9.68 13.43 22.19
N GLU A 216 -8.60 14.13 22.56
CA GLU A 216 -8.44 15.56 22.28
C GLU A 216 -7.56 15.86 21.05
N ALA A 217 -6.83 14.88 20.53
CA ALA A 217 -5.93 15.09 19.42
C ALA A 217 -6.69 15.19 18.08
N GLY A 218 -6.19 16.10 17.23
CA GLY A 218 -6.54 16.20 15.83
C GLY A 218 -5.67 15.30 14.96
N HIS A 219 -5.32 15.79 13.75
CA HIS A 219 -4.51 15.00 12.82
C HIS A 219 -3.11 14.71 13.33
N ASP A 220 -2.44 15.69 13.97
CA ASP A 220 -1.15 15.44 14.64
C ASP A 220 -1.34 14.71 15.97
N CYS A 221 -1.61 13.42 15.88
CA CYS A 221 -1.50 12.51 17.02
C CYS A 221 -0.15 11.76 17.01
N TRP A 222 0.64 11.91 15.95
CA TRP A 222 1.92 11.21 15.81
C TRP A 222 3.01 11.80 16.71
N THR A 223 2.97 13.09 17.01
CA THR A 223 3.96 13.69 17.93
C THR A 223 3.88 13.03 19.30
N GLU A 224 2.71 12.97 19.92
CA GLU A 224 2.49 12.27 21.19
C GLU A 224 2.84 10.78 21.09
N THR A 225 2.47 10.13 19.98
CA THR A 225 2.72 8.70 19.76
C THR A 225 4.22 8.39 19.71
N TYR A 226 5.00 9.14 18.92
CA TYR A 226 6.43 8.87 18.77
C TYR A 226 7.26 9.37 19.96
N ASP A 227 6.75 10.29 20.76
CA ASP A 227 7.37 10.72 22.03
C ASP A 227 7.10 9.72 23.18
N ASN A 228 6.18 8.76 22.99
CA ASN A 228 5.85 7.75 24.00
C ASN A 228 6.90 6.63 24.04
N PRO A 229 7.68 6.49 25.13
CA PRO A 229 8.70 5.43 25.26
C PRO A 229 8.11 4.02 25.26
N GLU A 230 6.84 3.85 25.67
CA GLU A 230 6.19 2.53 25.69
C GLU A 230 5.98 1.98 24.27
N LEU A 231 5.90 2.85 23.24
CA LEU A 231 5.86 2.42 21.86
C LEU A 231 7.10 1.60 21.49
N TYR A 232 8.27 2.11 21.80
CA TYR A 232 9.55 1.45 21.45
C TYR A 232 9.80 0.20 22.30
N LYS A 233 9.42 0.21 23.57
CA LYS A 233 9.47 -0.99 24.42
C LYS A 233 8.57 -2.09 23.86
N TRP A 234 7.35 -1.72 23.46
CA TRP A 234 6.41 -2.66 22.87
C TRP A 234 6.95 -3.23 21.55
N LEU A 235 7.48 -2.40 20.65
CA LEU A 235 8.09 -2.85 19.39
C LEU A 235 9.23 -3.85 19.67
N LEU A 236 10.18 -3.50 20.55
CA LEU A 236 11.34 -4.35 20.84
C LEU A 236 10.98 -5.69 21.49
N ALA A 237 9.80 -5.78 22.11
CA ALA A 237 9.28 -7.03 22.66
C ALA A 237 8.70 -7.96 21.57
N GLN A 238 8.43 -7.47 20.36
CA GLN A 238 7.89 -8.28 19.27
C GLN A 238 9.01 -8.91 18.45
N LYS A 239 8.86 -10.19 18.17
CA LYS A 239 9.73 -10.96 17.26
C LYS A 239 8.88 -11.85 16.38
N ARG A 240 9.34 -12.04 15.16
CA ARG A 240 8.75 -12.98 14.20
C ARG A 240 9.40 -14.35 14.34
#